data_760c0b73a2a7e8bee05af962a483c95f
#
_entry.id   760c0b73a2a7e8bee05af962a483c95f
#
_cell.length_a   1.000
_cell.length_b   1.000
_cell.length_c   1.000
_cell.angle_alpha   90.00
_cell.angle_beta   90.00
_cell.angle_gamma   90.00
#
_symmetry.space_group_name_H-M   'P 1'
#
loop_
_entity.id
_entity.type
_entity.pdbx_description
1 polymer ?
#
loop_
_entity_poly.entity_id
_entity_poly.type
_entity_poly.pdbx_seq_one_letter_code
_entity_poly.pdbx_strand_id
1 'polypeptide(L)'
;MKTSRRLLSVLLLILPSLGLAGIDATIEHFNPQHQLSFNAERGDTLWHKKNTGKDGKERDCTLCHGDDLRKSGKHIKTGKVIDPMAPSVNAKRFTDIDKVEKWLLRNCKWTFGRECTAQEKGDLLTYLSQF
;
A
#
# COMPACT_ATOMS: atom_id res chain seq x y z
N MET A 1 65.66 -15.43 3.20
CA MET A 1 64.33 -15.86 3.66
C MET A 1 63.28 -14.89 3.10
N LYS A 2 62.51 -15.32 2.11
CA LYS A 2 61.44 -14.49 1.49
C LYS A 2 60.09 -14.90 2.09
N THR A 3 59.51 -14.07 2.95
CA THR A 3 58.18 -14.27 3.51
C THR A 3 57.11 -13.79 2.49
N SER A 4 56.47 -14.76 1.87
CA SER A 4 55.32 -14.49 0.95
C SER A 4 54.06 -14.20 1.77
N ARG A 5 53.63 -12.94 1.80
CA ARG A 5 52.32 -12.52 2.36
C ARG A 5 51.23 -12.89 1.36
N ARG A 6 50.49 -13.94 1.66
CA ARG A 6 49.24 -14.26 0.94
C ARG A 6 48.15 -13.31 1.37
N LEU A 7 47.77 -12.42 0.46
CA LEU A 7 46.57 -11.59 0.60
C LEU A 7 45.35 -12.49 0.42
N LEU A 8 44.61 -12.73 1.51
CA LEU A 8 43.27 -13.33 1.43
C LEU A 8 42.31 -12.23 0.95
N SER A 9 41.87 -12.30 -0.30
CA SER A 9 40.77 -11.49 -0.81
C SER A 9 39.47 -12.07 -0.27
N VAL A 10 38.85 -11.37 0.69
CA VAL A 10 37.49 -11.67 1.16
C VAL A 10 36.51 -11.13 0.11
N LEU A 11 35.94 -12.06 -0.67
CA LEU A 11 34.86 -11.76 -1.60
C LEU A 11 33.57 -11.56 -0.81
N LEU A 12 33.17 -10.31 -0.61
CA LEU A 12 31.92 -9.96 0.05
C LEU A 12 30.76 -10.27 -0.92
N LEU A 13 30.08 -11.39 -0.73
CA LEU A 13 28.87 -11.75 -1.45
C LEU A 13 27.74 -10.81 -0.99
N ILE A 14 27.43 -9.80 -1.78
CA ILE A 14 26.22 -8.98 -1.63
C ILE A 14 25.06 -9.83 -2.13
N LEU A 15 24.33 -10.44 -1.21
CA LEU A 15 23.06 -11.10 -1.51
C LEU A 15 22.04 -10.01 -1.81
N PRO A 16 21.38 -10.00 -2.99
CA PRO A 16 20.27 -9.10 -3.24
C PRO A 16 19.15 -9.45 -2.27
N SER A 17 18.68 -8.48 -1.51
CA SER A 17 17.48 -8.60 -0.66
C SER A 17 16.27 -8.78 -1.56
N LEU A 18 15.85 -10.01 -1.77
CA LEU A 18 14.58 -10.40 -2.37
C LEU A 18 13.46 -10.16 -1.35
N GLY A 19 13.02 -8.94 -1.21
CA GLY A 19 11.91 -8.71 -0.31
C GLY A 19 11.41 -7.27 -0.32
N LEU A 20 10.20 -7.09 -0.79
CA LEU A 20 9.33 -5.91 -0.77
C LEU A 20 9.18 -5.15 -2.10
N ALA A 21 9.55 -5.75 -3.22
CA ALA A 21 9.34 -5.13 -4.55
C ALA A 21 7.86 -4.93 -4.91
N GLY A 22 6.92 -5.57 -4.20
CA GLY A 22 5.52 -5.59 -4.59
C GLY A 22 4.78 -4.27 -4.39
N ILE A 23 4.69 -3.77 -3.17
CA ILE A 23 3.95 -2.53 -2.88
C ILE A 23 4.73 -1.30 -3.35
N ASP A 24 6.05 -1.31 -3.24
CA ASP A 24 6.91 -0.20 -3.66
C ASP A 24 6.79 0.04 -5.17
N ALA A 25 6.79 -1.03 -5.98
CA ALA A 25 6.57 -0.93 -7.42
C ALA A 25 5.18 -0.36 -7.75
N THR A 26 4.18 -0.70 -6.96
CA THR A 26 2.82 -0.17 -7.12
C THR A 26 2.72 1.29 -6.71
N ILE A 27 3.41 1.72 -5.66
CA ILE A 27 3.52 3.13 -5.27
C ILE A 27 4.18 3.94 -6.38
N GLU A 28 5.30 3.44 -6.91
CA GLU A 28 6.05 4.07 -7.99
C GLU A 28 5.22 4.20 -9.28
N HIS A 29 4.36 3.24 -9.59
CA HIS A 29 3.44 3.29 -10.73
C HIS A 29 2.58 4.57 -10.74
N PHE A 30 2.21 5.10 -9.56
CA PHE A 30 1.44 6.35 -9.48
C PHE A 30 2.32 7.62 -9.56
N ASN A 31 3.63 7.47 -9.72
CA ASN A 31 4.58 8.59 -9.81
C ASN A 31 5.58 8.42 -10.97
N PRO A 32 5.14 8.15 -12.21
CA PRO A 32 6.04 7.77 -13.31
C PRO A 32 7.03 8.87 -13.71
N GLN A 33 6.77 10.12 -13.31
CA GLN A 33 7.65 11.27 -13.58
C GLN A 33 8.40 11.74 -12.34
N HIS A 34 8.33 11.02 -11.22
CA HIS A 34 8.94 11.37 -9.92
C HIS A 34 8.63 12.80 -9.43
N GLN A 35 7.47 13.35 -9.83
CA GLN A 35 7.05 14.71 -9.47
C GLN A 35 6.19 14.78 -8.21
N LEU A 36 5.71 13.63 -7.73
CA LEU A 36 4.87 13.53 -6.54
C LEU A 36 5.72 13.09 -5.34
N SER A 37 5.42 13.64 -4.19
CA SER A 37 5.98 13.21 -2.91
C SER A 37 4.87 12.57 -2.09
N PHE A 38 4.91 11.26 -1.92
CA PHE A 38 3.92 10.54 -1.15
C PHE A 38 4.21 10.58 0.35
N ASN A 39 3.15 10.60 1.17
CA ASN A 39 3.25 10.77 2.61
C ASN A 39 2.22 9.91 3.34
N ALA A 40 2.70 9.11 4.30
CA ALA A 40 1.87 8.19 5.06
C ALA A 40 0.85 8.90 5.97
N GLU A 41 1.19 10.05 6.54
CA GLU A 41 0.29 10.82 7.40
C GLU A 41 -0.90 11.40 6.61
N ARG A 42 -0.67 11.86 5.37
CA ARG A 42 -1.77 12.23 4.47
C ARG A 42 -2.61 11.02 4.09
N GLY A 43 -1.98 9.87 3.87
CA GLY A 43 -2.66 8.61 3.61
C GLY A 43 -3.55 8.17 4.77
N ASP A 44 -3.04 8.25 6.00
CA ASP A 44 -3.78 7.99 7.24
C ASP A 44 -4.99 8.92 7.36
N THR A 45 -4.76 10.23 7.20
CA THR A 45 -5.84 11.23 7.21
C THR A 45 -6.92 10.91 6.20
N LEU A 46 -6.54 10.52 4.98
CA LEU A 46 -7.48 10.16 3.92
C LEU A 46 -8.22 8.85 4.21
N TRP A 47 -7.55 7.87 4.81
CA TRP A 47 -8.12 6.58 5.19
C TRP A 47 -9.27 6.73 6.20
N HIS A 48 -9.10 7.62 7.17
CA HIS A 48 -10.08 7.89 8.23
C HIS A 48 -11.04 9.04 7.91
N LYS A 49 -10.88 9.68 6.75
CA LYS A 49 -11.72 10.80 6.36
C LYS A 49 -13.15 10.36 6.12
N LYS A 50 -14.06 10.82 6.97
CA LYS A 50 -15.50 10.61 6.80
C LYS A 50 -16.06 11.45 5.68
N ASN A 51 -16.84 10.82 4.83
CA ASN A 51 -17.53 11.46 3.72
C ASN A 51 -18.98 10.98 3.67
N THR A 52 -19.87 11.89 3.34
CA THR A 52 -21.29 11.57 3.15
C THR A 52 -21.48 11.06 1.72
N GLY A 53 -21.90 9.81 1.58
CA GLY A 53 -22.25 9.23 0.29
C GLY A 53 -23.55 9.82 -0.28
N LYS A 54 -23.87 9.52 -1.54
CA LYS A 54 -25.10 9.99 -2.22
C LYS A 54 -26.39 9.56 -1.52
N ASP A 55 -26.33 8.51 -0.71
CA ASP A 55 -27.45 7.98 0.10
C ASP A 55 -27.53 8.62 1.50
N GLY A 56 -26.77 9.69 1.77
CA GLY A 56 -26.74 10.41 3.03
C GLY A 56 -26.01 9.70 4.17
N LYS A 57 -25.36 8.55 3.89
CA LYS A 57 -24.63 7.79 4.93
C LYS A 57 -23.15 8.16 4.96
N GLU A 58 -22.60 8.31 6.16
CA GLU A 58 -21.17 8.50 6.35
C GLU A 58 -20.39 7.25 5.95
N ARG A 59 -19.22 7.47 5.36
CA ARG A 59 -18.31 6.43 4.88
C ARG A 59 -16.86 6.87 5.04
N ASP A 60 -16.03 5.91 5.44
CA ASP A 60 -14.58 5.96 5.36
C ASP A 60 -14.06 4.56 5.00
N CYS A 61 -12.75 4.39 4.92
CA CYS A 61 -12.16 3.09 4.57
C CYS A 61 -12.30 2.08 5.70
N THR A 62 -12.32 2.53 6.96
CA THR A 62 -12.40 1.66 8.16
C THR A 62 -13.73 0.93 8.23
N LEU A 63 -14.79 1.49 7.65
CA LEU A 63 -16.13 0.89 7.68
C LEU A 63 -16.16 -0.56 7.15
N CYS A 64 -15.31 -0.86 6.17
CA CYS A 64 -15.17 -2.21 5.61
C CYS A 64 -13.88 -2.92 6.05
N HIS A 65 -12.79 -2.17 6.26
CA HIS A 65 -11.46 -2.73 6.53
C HIS A 65 -11.14 -2.84 8.02
N GLY A 66 -11.93 -2.17 8.89
CA GLY A 66 -11.67 -2.10 10.33
C GLY A 66 -10.48 -1.19 10.67
N ASP A 67 -10.19 -1.06 11.96
CA ASP A 67 -9.10 -0.23 12.48
C ASP A 67 -7.77 -0.99 12.53
N ASP A 68 -7.81 -2.31 12.71
CA ASP A 68 -6.62 -3.16 12.71
C ASP A 68 -6.44 -3.80 11.32
N LEU A 69 -5.56 -3.22 10.51
CA LEU A 69 -5.30 -3.65 9.14
C LEU A 69 -4.65 -5.03 9.01
N ARG A 70 -4.18 -5.62 10.12
CA ARG A 70 -3.68 -7.00 10.18
C ARG A 70 -4.78 -8.02 10.30
N LYS A 71 -6.02 -7.57 10.56
CA LYS A 71 -7.21 -8.41 10.62
C LYS A 71 -8.03 -8.32 9.34
N SER A 72 -8.83 -9.36 9.12
CA SER A 72 -9.80 -9.37 8.02
C SER A 72 -10.90 -8.34 8.28
N GLY A 73 -11.26 -7.60 7.23
CA GLY A 73 -12.43 -6.74 7.21
C GLY A 73 -13.68 -7.47 6.73
N LYS A 74 -14.78 -6.72 6.59
CA LYS A 74 -16.05 -7.22 6.10
C LYS A 74 -16.77 -6.19 5.26
N HIS A 75 -17.11 -6.56 4.04
CA HIS A 75 -17.82 -5.66 3.14
C HIS A 75 -19.21 -5.32 3.69
N ILE A 76 -19.48 -4.04 3.93
CA ILE A 76 -20.67 -3.57 4.66
C ILE A 76 -22.00 -3.98 4.02
N LYS A 77 -22.07 -4.10 2.70
CA LYS A 77 -23.32 -4.46 2.00
C LYS A 77 -23.50 -5.98 1.79
N THR A 78 -22.40 -6.68 1.47
CA THR A 78 -22.47 -8.09 1.04
C THR A 78 -22.07 -9.05 2.14
N GLY A 79 -21.46 -8.57 3.23
CA GLY A 79 -20.92 -9.41 4.29
C GLY A 79 -19.69 -10.25 3.89
N LYS A 80 -19.18 -10.10 2.66
CA LYS A 80 -17.97 -10.82 2.22
C LYS A 80 -16.77 -10.43 3.07
N VAL A 81 -16.00 -11.42 3.46
CA VAL A 81 -14.72 -11.22 4.14
C VAL A 81 -13.74 -10.53 3.18
N ILE A 82 -13.03 -9.55 3.69
CA ILE A 82 -11.94 -8.86 3.01
C ILE A 82 -10.65 -9.26 3.70
N ASP A 83 -9.72 -9.84 2.96
CA ASP A 83 -8.42 -10.23 3.51
C ASP A 83 -7.68 -9.05 4.13
N PRO A 84 -6.78 -9.27 5.09
CA PRO A 84 -6.00 -8.21 5.72
C PRO A 84 -5.35 -7.27 4.72
N MET A 85 -5.35 -5.97 5.05
CA MET A 85 -4.73 -4.93 4.22
C MET A 85 -3.22 -4.84 4.46
N ALA A 86 -2.74 -5.24 5.65
CA ALA A 86 -1.33 -5.15 6.03
C ALA A 86 -0.44 -6.10 5.21
N PRO A 87 0.57 -5.59 4.47
CA PRO A 87 1.53 -6.44 3.75
C PRO A 87 2.30 -7.41 4.65
N SER A 88 2.50 -7.07 5.93
CA SER A 88 3.21 -7.93 6.91
C SER A 88 2.50 -9.26 7.17
N VAL A 89 1.18 -9.33 6.98
CA VAL A 89 0.39 -10.57 7.16
C VAL A 89 -0.22 -11.08 5.85
N ASN A 90 -0.19 -10.27 4.79
CA ASN A 90 -0.66 -10.61 3.46
C ASN A 90 0.33 -10.10 2.40
N ALA A 91 1.44 -10.83 2.22
CA ALA A 91 2.54 -10.41 1.34
C ALA A 91 2.15 -10.22 -0.14
N LYS A 92 1.00 -10.74 -0.58
CA LYS A 92 0.46 -10.52 -1.93
C LYS A 92 -0.38 -9.26 -2.05
N ARG A 93 -0.64 -8.56 -0.94
CA ARG A 93 -1.43 -7.33 -0.97
C ARG A 93 -0.67 -6.25 -1.72
N PHE A 94 -1.36 -5.56 -2.62
CA PHE A 94 -0.84 -4.45 -3.43
C PHE A 94 0.28 -4.81 -4.43
N THR A 95 0.48 -6.08 -4.76
CA THR A 95 1.52 -6.50 -5.71
C THR A 95 1.04 -6.56 -7.16
N ASP A 96 -0.26 -6.50 -7.40
CA ASP A 96 -0.92 -6.53 -8.71
C ASP A 96 -1.47 -5.14 -9.01
N ILE A 97 -0.78 -4.41 -9.88
CA ILE A 97 -1.08 -3.00 -10.20
C ILE A 97 -2.49 -2.84 -10.77
N ASP A 98 -2.89 -3.66 -11.73
CA ASP A 98 -4.22 -3.58 -12.36
C ASP A 98 -5.33 -3.80 -11.33
N LYS A 99 -5.11 -4.74 -10.42
CA LYS A 99 -6.03 -5.02 -9.33
C LYS A 99 -6.10 -3.86 -8.33
N VAL A 100 -4.98 -3.23 -8.01
CA VAL A 100 -4.92 -2.06 -7.14
C VAL A 100 -5.64 -0.87 -7.78
N GLU A 101 -5.36 -0.57 -9.04
CA GLU A 101 -6.07 0.50 -9.78
C GLU A 101 -7.57 0.29 -9.80
N LYS A 102 -8.02 -0.92 -10.15
CA LYS A 102 -9.42 -1.28 -10.16
C LYS A 102 -10.10 -1.06 -8.81
N TRP A 103 -9.47 -1.49 -7.71
CA TRP A 103 -10.05 -1.36 -6.38
C TRP A 103 -10.00 0.07 -5.85
N LEU A 104 -8.92 0.81 -6.07
CA LEU A 104 -8.85 2.23 -5.72
C LEU A 104 -9.90 3.04 -6.47
N LEU A 105 -10.09 2.80 -7.78
CA LEU A 105 -11.14 3.45 -8.58
C LEU A 105 -12.54 3.22 -7.95
N ARG A 106 -12.86 1.98 -7.63
CA ARG A 106 -14.18 1.62 -7.08
C ARG A 106 -14.39 2.17 -5.67
N ASN A 107 -13.38 2.03 -4.82
CA ASN A 107 -13.47 2.42 -3.42
C ASN A 107 -13.47 3.94 -3.25
N CYS A 108 -12.64 4.67 -4.02
CA CYS A 108 -12.68 6.13 -4.01
C CYS A 108 -14.04 6.67 -4.49
N LYS A 109 -14.58 6.12 -5.58
CA LYS A 109 -15.91 6.52 -6.06
C LYS A 109 -17.01 6.24 -5.03
N TRP A 110 -16.91 5.12 -4.33
CA TRP A 110 -17.90 4.77 -3.31
C TRP A 110 -17.75 5.63 -2.04
N THR A 111 -16.52 5.87 -1.57
CA THR A 111 -16.24 6.59 -0.33
C THR A 111 -16.30 8.10 -0.53
N PHE A 112 -15.64 8.62 -1.58
CA PHE A 112 -15.47 10.06 -1.78
C PHE A 112 -16.40 10.65 -2.86
N GLY A 113 -17.17 9.80 -3.56
CA GLY A 113 -18.03 10.21 -4.68
C GLY A 113 -17.26 10.60 -5.95
N ARG A 114 -15.95 10.44 -5.98
CA ARG A 114 -15.04 10.75 -7.10
C ARG A 114 -13.87 9.79 -7.17
N GLU A 115 -13.11 9.85 -8.23
CA GLU A 115 -11.81 9.17 -8.30
C GLU A 115 -10.79 9.84 -7.39
N CYS A 116 -9.88 9.05 -6.82
CA CYS A 116 -8.71 9.56 -6.15
C CYS A 116 -7.68 10.06 -7.18
N THR A 117 -6.98 11.14 -6.85
CA THR A 117 -5.84 11.62 -7.63
C THR A 117 -4.66 10.66 -7.50
N ALA A 118 -3.66 10.77 -8.36
CA ALA A 118 -2.42 10.00 -8.24
C ALA A 118 -1.73 10.24 -6.89
N GLN A 119 -1.73 11.49 -6.41
CA GLN A 119 -1.21 11.84 -5.09
C GLN A 119 -1.94 11.08 -3.97
N GLU A 120 -3.26 11.09 -3.97
CA GLU A 120 -4.08 10.40 -2.95
C GLU A 120 -3.88 8.88 -2.99
N LYS A 121 -3.77 8.29 -4.19
CA LYS A 121 -3.49 6.85 -4.35
C LYS A 121 -2.13 6.48 -3.77
N GLY A 122 -1.09 7.25 -4.08
CA GLY A 122 0.24 7.05 -3.55
C GLY A 122 0.34 7.27 -2.04
N ASP A 123 -0.31 8.30 -1.50
CA ASP A 123 -0.37 8.55 -0.06
C ASP A 123 -1.06 7.39 0.68
N LEU A 124 -2.20 6.89 0.17
CA LEU A 124 -2.89 5.72 0.73
C LEU A 124 -2.00 4.47 0.73
N LEU A 125 -1.34 4.17 -0.38
CA LEU A 125 -0.46 3.00 -0.46
C LEU A 125 0.76 3.14 0.46
N THR A 126 1.32 4.35 0.57
CA THR A 126 2.43 4.64 1.48
C THR A 126 2.01 4.46 2.94
N TYR A 127 0.81 4.87 3.31
CA TYR A 127 0.24 4.59 4.63
C TYR A 127 0.08 3.08 4.86
N LEU A 128 -0.54 2.37 3.92
CA LEU A 128 -0.81 0.93 4.02
C LEU A 128 0.46 0.08 4.02
N SER A 129 1.56 0.56 3.45
CA SER A 129 2.86 -0.14 3.44
C SER A 129 3.52 -0.24 4.81
N GLN A 130 3.07 0.53 5.80
CA GLN A 130 3.65 0.57 7.14
C GLN A 130 3.18 -0.58 8.06
N PHE A 131 2.22 -1.39 7.65
CA PHE A 131 1.60 -2.42 8.49
C PHE A 131 2.10 -3.83 8.22
#